data_46e0f823bd19d13402f49e990a11ed27
#
_entry.id   46e0f823bd19d13402f49e990a11ed27
#
_cell.length_a   1.000
_cell.length_b   1.000
_cell.length_c   1.000
_cell.angle_alpha   90.00
_cell.angle_beta   90.00
_cell.angle_gamma   90.00
#
_symmetry.space_group_name_H-M   'P 1'
#
loop_
_entity.id
_entity.type
_entity.pdbx_description
1 polymer ?
#
loop_
_entity_poly.entity_id
_entity_poly.type
_entity_poly.pdbx_seq_one_letter_code
_entity_poly.pdbx_strand_id
1 'polypeptide(L)'
;MNVFDSSFLCLDIGTHGVRGIAHRIRNAHIDRSAFFTVDSSDTVFAIKSVIDELEKQLSVNFDSAYITGNFGPSEFEMTAKNTTWGGEHKISTSDIRNQIAQIAFPDGYFPLHIIPLRYDTPTAKNMLSPVGHIDRQLVSVFGAIFYSRNGMNDMHEHLRGAHIQPIAFYDPQFLQNAAYRTPKQTTMFIDFGAAYTSASIWTDRGPVWHTKINLGCNAITNAISAQFQIPTESADIIKHSVASLVPKEMDRFTPADTAYDFSRGDVNDIILPILIDIIGQIKDRCLTSFTKYKPTKIILSGGGSEIEGLRDFIENAFAVITETLPIDATVRALSDYIWKSEESHRQHYIARHDRWRSRANWLGRIFQRKKKQKQKFIPILPSSLCFDMRRPETYTMFQSGGISMIHIDIMDGFYVDRIAGSIDDLRNIRSHTRAHLHVHLMTESPTVWAADAIAAGADTIILSTNTSGLRAAIRAVHNAGRRVGVALNPESPVSLLKPILREIDEVMVMSVHPGAAGQNFEPDALHKISVLAATRKKYGLKYIISVDGGINEKTAGLCWESGADLLLSGSYLAKSPDFPLAVQSLLKKTQ
;
A
#
# COMPACT_ATOMS: atom_id res chain seq x y z
N MET A 1 -4.31 -20.19 -19.08
CA MET A 1 -4.54 -18.79 -18.79
C MET A 1 -3.25 -18.05 -19.11
N ASN A 2 -3.29 -17.08 -20.01
CA ASN A 2 -2.11 -16.30 -20.37
C ASN A 2 -1.64 -15.52 -19.13
N VAL A 3 -0.33 -15.50 -18.87
CA VAL A 3 0.33 -14.85 -17.72
C VAL A 3 0.08 -13.31 -17.67
N PHE A 4 -0.61 -12.75 -18.65
CA PHE A 4 -0.89 -11.33 -18.84
C PHE A 4 -2.36 -10.94 -18.64
N ASP A 5 -3.23 -11.87 -18.22
CA ASP A 5 -4.63 -11.56 -17.94
C ASP A 5 -4.75 -11.24 -16.45
N SER A 6 -4.91 -9.98 -16.11
CA SER A 6 -5.12 -9.46 -14.77
C SER A 6 -6.31 -8.50 -14.74
N SER A 7 -6.75 -8.14 -13.58
CA SER A 7 -7.77 -7.11 -13.37
C SER A 7 -7.42 -6.31 -12.12
N PHE A 8 -7.83 -5.05 -12.07
CA PHE A 8 -7.76 -4.26 -10.86
C PHE A 8 -9.02 -3.42 -10.65
N LEU A 9 -9.32 -3.17 -9.41
CA LEU A 9 -10.47 -2.44 -8.94
C LEU A 9 -10.00 -1.21 -8.15
N CYS A 10 -10.61 -0.07 -8.44
CA CYS A 10 -10.45 1.19 -7.72
C CYS A 10 -11.80 1.59 -7.13
N LEU A 11 -11.84 1.92 -5.85
CA LEU A 11 -13.03 2.38 -5.14
C LEU A 11 -12.77 3.75 -4.53
N ASP A 12 -13.72 4.67 -4.72
CA ASP A 12 -13.86 5.93 -3.99
C ASP A 12 -15.05 5.79 -3.05
N ILE A 13 -14.76 5.77 -1.74
CA ILE A 13 -15.74 5.49 -0.70
C ILE A 13 -16.05 6.79 0.05
N GLY A 14 -17.16 7.40 -0.31
CA GLY A 14 -17.72 8.57 0.36
C GLY A 14 -18.68 8.20 1.49
N THR A 15 -19.15 9.22 2.22
CA THR A 15 -20.13 9.03 3.32
C THR A 15 -21.54 8.65 2.80
N HIS A 16 -21.88 9.06 1.58
CA HIS A 16 -23.23 8.87 1.00
C HIS A 16 -23.20 8.07 -0.30
N GLY A 17 -22.09 7.43 -0.62
CA GLY A 17 -22.02 6.58 -1.80
C GLY A 17 -20.64 6.08 -2.10
N VAL A 18 -20.58 5.09 -2.98
CA VAL A 18 -19.37 4.43 -3.44
C VAL A 18 -19.32 4.49 -4.96
N ARG A 19 -18.16 4.86 -5.48
CA ARG A 19 -17.87 4.87 -6.93
C ARG A 19 -16.76 3.88 -7.22
N GLY A 20 -16.95 3.06 -8.24
CA GLY A 20 -15.98 2.04 -8.63
C GLY A 20 -15.60 2.15 -10.10
N ILE A 21 -14.32 1.99 -10.37
CA ILE A 21 -13.78 1.74 -11.71
C ILE A 21 -12.99 0.44 -11.66
N ALA A 22 -13.27 -0.43 -12.61
CA ALA A 22 -12.54 -1.68 -12.75
C ALA A 22 -12.02 -1.85 -14.18
N HIS A 23 -10.86 -2.48 -14.30
CA HIS A 23 -10.23 -2.77 -15.57
C HIS A 23 -9.90 -4.25 -15.67
N ARG A 24 -10.20 -4.83 -16.84
CA ARG A 24 -9.66 -6.11 -17.25
C ARG A 24 -8.49 -5.89 -18.18
N ILE A 25 -7.35 -6.50 -17.87
CA ILE A 25 -6.12 -6.39 -18.63
C ILE A 25 -5.88 -7.68 -19.39
N ARG A 26 -5.59 -7.57 -20.69
CA ARG A 26 -5.13 -8.66 -21.54
C ARG A 26 -3.90 -8.23 -22.33
N ASN A 27 -2.88 -9.10 -22.36
CA ASN A 27 -1.64 -8.81 -23.08
C ASN A 27 -0.99 -7.46 -22.68
N ALA A 28 -1.04 -7.12 -21.39
CA ALA A 28 -0.54 -5.87 -20.82
C ALA A 28 -1.26 -4.58 -21.27
N HIS A 29 -2.43 -4.68 -21.90
CA HIS A 29 -3.28 -3.55 -22.27
C HIS A 29 -4.65 -3.67 -21.59
N ILE A 30 -5.30 -2.52 -21.35
CA ILE A 30 -6.69 -2.52 -20.89
C ILE A 30 -7.56 -3.07 -22.03
N ASP A 31 -8.19 -4.22 -21.79
CA ASP A 31 -9.12 -4.90 -22.72
C ASP A 31 -10.53 -4.34 -22.56
N ARG A 32 -10.96 -4.18 -21.31
CA ARG A 32 -12.27 -3.59 -20.95
C ARG A 32 -12.16 -2.78 -19.69
N SER A 33 -13.01 -1.75 -19.62
CA SER A 33 -13.20 -0.93 -18.42
C SER A 33 -14.68 -0.84 -18.10
N ALA A 34 -14.99 -0.80 -16.81
CA ALA A 34 -16.35 -0.59 -16.31
C ALA A 34 -16.33 0.45 -15.21
N PHE A 35 -17.40 1.22 -15.09
CA PHE A 35 -17.65 2.19 -14.04
C PHE A 35 -19.04 1.98 -13.48
N PHE A 36 -19.18 2.06 -12.16
CA PHE A 36 -20.47 2.00 -11.49
C PHE A 36 -20.47 2.83 -10.22
N THR A 37 -21.63 3.35 -9.84
CA THR A 37 -21.84 4.15 -8.63
C THR A 37 -23.09 3.71 -7.91
N VAL A 38 -23.05 3.75 -6.59
CA VAL A 38 -24.19 3.49 -5.71
C VAL A 38 -24.22 4.56 -4.64
N ASP A 39 -25.31 5.30 -4.57
CA ASP A 39 -25.58 6.25 -3.50
C ASP A 39 -26.37 5.53 -2.40
N SER A 40 -25.77 5.42 -1.22
CA SER A 40 -26.35 4.77 -0.05
C SER A 40 -25.60 5.20 1.21
N SER A 41 -26.32 5.35 2.31
CA SER A 41 -25.74 5.54 3.64
C SER A 41 -25.20 4.24 4.24
N ASP A 42 -25.63 3.07 3.74
CA ASP A 42 -25.01 1.77 4.07
C ASP A 42 -23.79 1.53 3.20
N THR A 43 -22.63 1.88 3.75
CA THR A 43 -21.33 1.77 3.06
C THR A 43 -21.02 0.34 2.63
N VAL A 44 -21.34 -0.67 3.46
CA VAL A 44 -21.06 -2.08 3.13
C VAL A 44 -21.93 -2.55 1.97
N PHE A 45 -23.20 -2.20 1.99
CA PHE A 45 -24.13 -2.49 0.88
C PHE A 45 -23.68 -1.80 -0.41
N ALA A 46 -23.29 -0.52 -0.34
CA ALA A 46 -22.83 0.24 -1.50
C ALA A 46 -21.57 -0.37 -2.11
N ILE A 47 -20.57 -0.73 -1.29
CA ILE A 47 -19.35 -1.40 -1.76
C ILE A 47 -19.69 -2.71 -2.47
N LYS A 48 -20.50 -3.58 -1.86
CA LYS A 48 -20.90 -4.86 -2.47
C LYS A 48 -21.61 -4.66 -3.81
N SER A 49 -22.58 -3.74 -3.85
CA SER A 49 -23.37 -3.49 -5.06
C SER A 49 -22.51 -2.97 -6.22
N VAL A 50 -21.53 -2.10 -5.92
CA VAL A 50 -20.56 -1.63 -6.92
C VAL A 50 -19.70 -2.77 -7.44
N ILE A 51 -19.20 -3.63 -6.56
CA ILE A 51 -18.34 -4.76 -6.93
C ILE A 51 -19.11 -5.76 -7.78
N ASP A 52 -20.30 -6.20 -7.32
CA ASP A 52 -21.12 -7.18 -8.01
C ASP A 52 -21.46 -6.74 -9.45
N GLU A 53 -21.78 -5.47 -9.65
CA GLU A 53 -22.08 -4.93 -10.98
C GLU A 53 -20.82 -4.85 -11.86
N LEU A 54 -19.67 -4.42 -11.32
CA LEU A 54 -18.42 -4.37 -12.07
C LEU A 54 -17.91 -5.76 -12.44
N GLU A 55 -18.03 -6.74 -11.54
CA GLU A 55 -17.70 -8.15 -11.80
C GLU A 55 -18.54 -8.72 -12.92
N LYS A 56 -19.84 -8.45 -12.90
CA LYS A 56 -20.80 -8.86 -13.96
C LYS A 56 -20.44 -8.24 -15.31
N GLN A 57 -20.16 -6.92 -15.35
CA GLN A 57 -19.82 -6.22 -16.60
C GLN A 57 -18.51 -6.71 -17.22
N LEU A 58 -17.51 -7.02 -16.39
CA LEU A 58 -16.19 -7.45 -16.87
C LEU A 58 -16.00 -8.96 -16.94
N SER A 59 -16.91 -9.74 -16.36
CA SER A 59 -16.81 -11.20 -16.21
C SER A 59 -15.50 -11.59 -15.50
N VAL A 60 -15.22 -10.95 -14.36
CA VAL A 60 -14.07 -11.19 -13.48
C VAL A 60 -14.53 -11.14 -12.02
N ASN A 61 -13.76 -11.67 -11.09
CA ASN A 61 -14.00 -11.53 -9.66
C ASN A 61 -12.88 -10.68 -9.04
N PHE A 62 -13.25 -9.84 -8.07
CA PHE A 62 -12.33 -9.03 -7.29
C PHE A 62 -12.33 -9.49 -5.84
N ASP A 63 -11.15 -9.69 -5.28
CA ASP A 63 -10.93 -9.93 -3.85
C ASP A 63 -10.17 -8.77 -3.18
N SER A 64 -9.74 -7.81 -3.97
CA SER A 64 -8.92 -6.70 -3.50
C SER A 64 -9.10 -5.45 -4.36
N ALA A 65 -8.92 -4.27 -3.76
CA ALA A 65 -9.10 -2.98 -4.41
C ALA A 65 -8.09 -1.93 -3.93
N TYR A 66 -7.80 -0.96 -4.79
CA TYR A 66 -7.19 0.31 -4.41
C TYR A 66 -8.28 1.25 -3.90
N ILE A 67 -8.04 1.91 -2.78
CA ILE A 67 -9.07 2.64 -2.05
C ILE A 67 -8.71 4.12 -1.96
N THR A 68 -9.66 4.98 -2.24
CA THR A 68 -9.65 6.40 -1.87
C THR A 68 -10.98 6.76 -1.21
N GLY A 69 -11.07 7.92 -0.57
CA GLY A 69 -12.31 8.41 -0.01
C GLY A 69 -12.16 9.05 1.37
N ASN A 70 -13.23 8.97 2.16
CA ASN A 70 -13.28 9.58 3.48
C ASN A 70 -12.82 8.61 4.56
N PHE A 71 -11.62 8.81 5.10
CA PHE A 71 -11.05 8.03 6.21
C PHE A 71 -11.15 8.73 7.57
N GLY A 72 -12.15 9.60 7.78
CA GLY A 72 -12.32 10.36 9.01
C GLY A 72 -11.42 11.61 9.10
N PRO A 73 -11.17 12.14 10.31
CA PRO A 73 -10.32 13.32 10.52
C PRO A 73 -8.92 13.13 9.96
N SER A 74 -8.34 14.21 9.42
CA SER A 74 -6.97 14.23 8.92
C SER A 74 -6.21 15.45 9.44
N GLU A 75 -4.88 15.31 9.59
CA GLU A 75 -3.95 16.36 9.96
C GLU A 75 -2.81 16.46 8.95
N PHE A 76 -2.15 17.58 8.91
CA PHE A 76 -1.01 17.84 8.04
C PHE A 76 0.13 18.49 8.82
N GLU A 77 1.33 17.97 8.60
CA GLU A 77 2.54 18.56 9.15
C GLU A 77 3.61 18.72 8.06
N MET A 78 4.27 19.87 8.08
CA MET A 78 5.48 20.08 7.28
C MET A 78 6.69 20.01 8.21
N THR A 79 7.48 18.95 8.07
CA THR A 79 8.60 18.66 8.97
C THR A 79 9.93 18.66 8.24
N ALA A 80 10.98 19.12 8.91
CA ALA A 80 12.35 19.07 8.41
C ALA A 80 13.16 18.05 9.21
N LYS A 81 13.93 17.23 8.51
CA LYS A 81 14.88 16.28 9.08
C LYS A 81 16.29 16.63 8.64
N ASN A 82 17.23 16.50 9.58
CA ASN A 82 18.63 16.80 9.34
C ASN A 82 19.50 15.59 9.73
N THR A 83 20.36 15.18 8.81
CA THR A 83 21.37 14.15 9.04
C THR A 83 22.75 14.71 8.73
N THR A 84 23.70 14.53 9.65
CA THR A 84 25.08 14.99 9.51
C THR A 84 26.03 13.79 9.66
N TRP A 85 27.04 13.72 8.78
CA TRP A 85 28.07 12.68 8.79
C TRP A 85 29.41 13.27 9.19
N GLY A 86 30.29 12.46 9.79
CA GLY A 86 31.64 12.86 10.21
C GLY A 86 32.62 13.14 9.06
N GLY A 87 32.21 12.92 7.81
CA GLY A 87 32.98 13.13 6.59
C GLY A 87 32.08 13.19 5.36
N GLU A 88 32.69 13.21 4.18
CA GLU A 88 31.94 13.12 2.93
C GLU A 88 31.20 11.79 2.83
N HIS A 89 29.91 11.87 2.51
CA HIS A 89 28.99 10.73 2.40
C HIS A 89 28.21 10.82 1.10
N LYS A 90 28.15 9.71 0.36
CA LYS A 90 27.33 9.61 -0.85
C LYS A 90 25.90 9.30 -0.44
N ILE A 91 25.02 10.28 -0.58
CA ILE A 91 23.61 10.18 -0.17
C ILE A 91 22.92 9.06 -0.95
N SER A 92 22.26 8.20 -0.22
CA SER A 92 21.51 7.04 -0.73
C SER A 92 20.00 7.18 -0.47
N THR A 93 19.21 6.30 -1.08
CA THR A 93 17.77 6.17 -0.78
C THR A 93 17.53 5.79 0.68
N SER A 94 18.44 5.05 1.27
CA SER A 94 18.40 4.63 2.67
C SER A 94 18.49 5.82 3.63
N ASP A 95 19.33 6.80 3.34
CA ASP A 95 19.45 8.00 4.17
C ASP A 95 18.12 8.77 4.23
N ILE A 96 17.42 8.84 3.08
CA ILE A 96 16.09 9.46 3.00
C ILE A 96 15.07 8.66 3.79
N ARG A 97 15.06 7.33 3.67
CA ARG A 97 14.16 6.45 4.43
C ARG A 97 14.38 6.56 5.94
N ASN A 98 15.63 6.62 6.38
CA ASN A 98 15.98 6.81 7.77
C ASN A 98 15.45 8.14 8.32
N GLN A 99 15.45 9.19 7.50
CA GLN A 99 14.83 10.47 7.87
C GLN A 99 13.31 10.38 7.93
N ILE A 100 12.69 9.68 6.98
CA ILE A 100 11.22 9.44 6.99
C ILE A 100 10.82 8.64 8.24
N ALA A 101 11.57 7.61 8.60
CA ALA A 101 11.31 6.80 9.80
C ALA A 101 11.44 7.59 11.13
N GLN A 102 12.07 8.75 11.12
CA GLN A 102 12.17 9.64 12.28
C GLN A 102 11.05 10.69 12.35
N ILE A 103 10.11 10.69 11.42
CA ILE A 103 8.96 11.60 11.46
C ILE A 103 8.03 11.12 12.60
N ALA A 104 7.81 11.98 13.58
CA ALA A 104 6.85 11.71 14.64
C ALA A 104 5.42 11.82 14.09
N PHE A 105 4.52 11.01 14.60
CA PHE A 105 3.10 11.05 14.26
C PHE A 105 2.29 11.59 15.43
N PRO A 106 1.23 12.36 15.20
CA PRO A 106 0.29 12.71 16.26
C PRO A 106 -0.33 11.44 16.87
N ASP A 107 -0.53 11.43 18.19
CA ASP A 107 -1.17 10.31 18.86
C ASP A 107 -2.56 10.02 18.27
N GLY A 108 -2.84 8.75 18.01
CA GLY A 108 -4.12 8.34 17.40
C GLY A 108 -4.21 8.54 15.89
N TYR A 109 -3.12 8.94 15.22
CA TYR A 109 -3.07 9.11 13.76
C TYR A 109 -2.13 8.12 13.09
N PHE A 110 -2.32 7.96 11.79
CA PHE A 110 -1.54 7.10 10.89
C PHE A 110 -1.06 7.93 9.68
N PRO A 111 0.22 7.86 9.28
CA PRO A 111 0.69 8.56 8.09
C PRO A 111 0.19 7.86 6.83
N LEU A 112 -0.66 8.55 6.06
CA LEU A 112 -1.11 8.03 4.76
C LEU A 112 -0.13 8.40 3.65
N HIS A 113 0.35 9.64 3.65
CA HIS A 113 1.35 10.10 2.68
C HIS A 113 2.45 10.90 3.37
N ILE A 114 3.71 10.58 3.03
CA ILE A 114 4.88 11.37 3.37
C ILE A 114 5.56 11.75 2.05
N ILE A 115 5.49 13.02 1.69
CA ILE A 115 5.89 13.52 0.37
C ILE A 115 7.13 14.41 0.55
N PRO A 116 8.26 14.08 -0.08
CA PRO A 116 9.43 14.93 -0.05
C PRO A 116 9.19 16.20 -0.87
N LEU A 117 9.37 17.36 -0.23
CA LEU A 117 9.17 18.67 -0.85
C LEU A 117 10.48 19.24 -1.38
N ARG A 118 11.57 19.07 -0.64
CA ARG A 118 12.91 19.49 -1.08
C ARG A 118 13.99 18.81 -0.26
N TYR A 119 15.18 18.81 -0.86
CA TYR A 119 16.42 18.38 -0.23
C TYR A 119 17.49 19.48 -0.34
N ASP A 120 18.17 19.76 0.76
CA ASP A 120 19.23 20.75 0.86
C ASP A 120 20.49 20.09 1.42
N THR A 121 21.66 20.43 0.84
CA THR A 121 22.97 20.11 1.40
C THR A 121 23.77 21.42 1.56
N PRO A 122 24.93 21.42 2.22
CA PRO A 122 25.82 22.57 2.23
C PRO A 122 26.15 23.09 0.82
N THR A 123 26.38 22.18 -0.13
CA THR A 123 26.83 22.53 -1.49
C THR A 123 25.70 22.69 -2.51
N ALA A 124 24.50 22.15 -2.26
CA ALA A 124 23.37 22.20 -3.17
C ALA A 124 22.06 22.45 -2.42
N LYS A 125 21.23 23.35 -2.95
CA LYS A 125 19.95 23.73 -2.34
C LYS A 125 18.80 23.37 -3.26
N ASN A 126 17.62 23.10 -2.63
CA ASN A 126 16.35 22.97 -3.32
C ASN A 126 16.29 21.84 -4.36
N MET A 127 16.99 20.73 -4.09
CA MET A 127 17.02 19.56 -4.98
C MET A 127 15.71 18.79 -4.93
N LEU A 128 15.35 18.14 -6.06
CA LEU A 128 14.24 17.18 -6.14
C LEU A 128 14.66 15.78 -5.68
N SER A 129 15.91 15.42 -5.89
CA SER A 129 16.50 14.17 -5.40
C SER A 129 17.94 14.40 -4.99
N PRO A 130 18.36 14.00 -3.79
CA PRO A 130 19.73 14.10 -3.33
C PRO A 130 20.54 12.83 -3.63
N VAL A 131 19.89 11.75 -4.13
CA VAL A 131 20.53 10.44 -4.30
C VAL A 131 21.71 10.52 -5.26
N GLY A 132 22.87 10.06 -4.78
CA GLY A 132 24.12 10.10 -5.52
C GLY A 132 24.96 11.37 -5.29
N HIS A 133 24.39 12.41 -4.67
CA HIS A 133 25.14 13.60 -4.27
C HIS A 133 26.08 13.27 -3.10
N ILE A 134 27.25 13.91 -3.06
CA ILE A 134 28.25 13.69 -1.99
C ILE A 134 28.34 14.95 -1.16
N ASP A 135 28.05 14.83 0.13
CA ASP A 135 28.13 15.94 1.08
C ASP A 135 28.25 15.43 2.54
N ARG A 136 28.38 16.33 3.49
CA ARG A 136 28.49 16.03 4.92
C ARG A 136 27.18 16.17 5.68
N GLN A 137 26.16 16.72 5.04
CA GLN A 137 24.86 16.99 5.65
C GLN A 137 23.74 16.89 4.61
N LEU A 138 22.59 16.36 5.04
CA LEU A 138 21.35 16.38 4.28
C LEU A 138 20.23 16.93 5.14
N VAL A 139 19.58 17.98 4.68
CA VAL A 139 18.32 18.51 5.23
C VAL A 139 17.21 18.18 4.25
N SER A 140 16.22 17.44 4.69
CA SER A 140 15.04 17.09 3.89
C SER A 140 13.80 17.73 4.50
N VAL A 141 12.94 18.28 3.66
CA VAL A 141 11.63 18.82 4.09
C VAL A 141 10.55 17.92 3.49
N PHE A 142 9.66 17.43 4.34
CA PHE A 142 8.55 16.56 3.99
C PHE A 142 7.21 17.24 4.33
N GLY A 143 6.20 17.03 3.48
CA GLY A 143 4.80 17.24 3.81
C GLY A 143 4.18 15.88 4.14
N ALA A 144 3.61 15.76 5.33
CA ALA A 144 3.00 14.52 5.81
C ALA A 144 1.49 14.71 6.04
N ILE A 145 0.68 13.83 5.47
CA ILE A 145 -0.77 13.77 5.65
C ILE A 145 -1.09 12.56 6.52
N PHE A 146 -1.74 12.80 7.65
CA PHE A 146 -2.11 11.80 8.64
C PHE A 146 -3.63 11.65 8.68
N TYR A 147 -4.11 10.44 8.87
CA TYR A 147 -5.52 10.15 9.12
C TYR A 147 -5.72 9.48 10.47
N SER A 148 -6.88 9.70 11.10
CA SER A 148 -7.19 9.10 12.39
C SER A 148 -7.22 7.57 12.29
N ARG A 149 -6.63 6.89 13.30
CA ARG A 149 -6.63 5.42 13.36
C ARG A 149 -8.05 4.85 13.41
N ASN A 150 -8.97 5.52 14.11
CA ASN A 150 -10.36 5.10 14.18
C ASN A 150 -11.01 5.13 12.79
N GLY A 151 -10.89 6.24 12.05
CA GLY A 151 -11.46 6.32 10.70
C GLY A 151 -10.86 5.31 9.72
N MET A 152 -9.56 5.01 9.83
CA MET A 152 -8.93 3.95 9.04
C MET A 152 -9.44 2.56 9.44
N ASN A 153 -9.63 2.30 10.75
CA ASN A 153 -10.18 1.04 11.24
C ASN A 153 -11.64 0.86 10.79
N ASP A 154 -12.47 1.90 10.87
CA ASP A 154 -13.84 1.87 10.39
C ASP A 154 -13.90 1.51 8.89
N MET A 155 -13.01 2.10 8.09
CA MET A 155 -12.89 1.76 6.66
C MET A 155 -12.49 0.30 6.45
N HIS A 156 -11.55 -0.22 7.24
CA HIS A 156 -11.16 -1.63 7.18
C HIS A 156 -12.33 -2.57 7.54
N GLU A 157 -13.16 -2.20 8.53
CA GLU A 157 -14.35 -2.97 8.89
C GLU A 157 -15.39 -2.97 7.76
N HIS A 158 -15.64 -1.82 7.10
CA HIS A 158 -16.53 -1.75 5.95
C HIS A 158 -16.06 -2.64 4.80
N LEU A 159 -14.76 -2.58 4.47
CA LEU A 159 -14.16 -3.43 3.42
C LEU A 159 -14.23 -4.91 3.78
N ARG A 160 -13.96 -5.26 5.06
CA ARG A 160 -14.10 -6.63 5.56
C ARG A 160 -15.54 -7.13 5.44
N GLY A 161 -16.52 -6.29 5.83
CA GLY A 161 -17.95 -6.57 5.67
C GLY A 161 -18.35 -6.82 4.22
N ALA A 162 -17.67 -6.17 3.28
CA ALA A 162 -17.85 -6.36 1.84
C ALA A 162 -16.99 -7.48 1.24
N HIS A 163 -16.17 -8.19 2.03
CA HIS A 163 -15.25 -9.24 1.60
C HIS A 163 -14.16 -8.77 0.61
N ILE A 164 -13.77 -7.49 0.68
CA ILE A 164 -12.71 -6.89 -0.14
C ILE A 164 -11.49 -6.57 0.73
N GLN A 165 -10.31 -6.90 0.20
CA GLN A 165 -9.03 -6.54 0.82
C GLN A 165 -8.50 -5.22 0.23
N PRO A 166 -8.12 -4.24 1.04
CA PRO A 166 -7.43 -3.06 0.52
C PRO A 166 -6.01 -3.42 0.04
N ILE A 167 -5.66 -2.98 -1.17
CA ILE A 167 -4.29 -3.07 -1.69
C ILE A 167 -3.47 -1.88 -1.16
N ALA A 168 -4.05 -0.68 -1.25
CA ALA A 168 -3.48 0.56 -0.75
C ALA A 168 -4.59 1.61 -0.58
N PHE A 169 -4.33 2.58 0.30
CA PHE A 169 -5.18 3.74 0.52
C PHE A 169 -4.52 5.00 -0.02
N TYR A 170 -5.32 5.89 -0.58
CA TYR A 170 -4.86 7.15 -1.15
C TYR A 170 -5.73 8.31 -0.70
N ASP A 171 -5.09 9.42 -0.33
CA ASP A 171 -5.78 10.67 -0.07
C ASP A 171 -6.42 11.22 -1.35
N PRO A 172 -7.69 11.65 -1.34
CA PRO A 172 -8.38 12.17 -2.51
C PRO A 172 -7.65 13.35 -3.16
N GLN A 173 -7.16 14.30 -2.36
CA GLN A 173 -6.51 15.51 -2.87
C GLN A 173 -5.10 15.23 -3.40
N PHE A 174 -4.41 14.20 -2.87
CA PHE A 174 -3.19 13.70 -3.48
C PHE A 174 -3.43 13.21 -4.91
N LEU A 175 -4.48 12.45 -5.13
CA LEU A 175 -4.85 11.92 -6.44
C LEU A 175 -5.30 13.04 -7.40
N GLN A 176 -6.12 13.95 -6.91
CA GLN A 176 -6.59 15.11 -7.69
C GLN A 176 -5.42 15.99 -8.11
N ASN A 177 -4.46 16.23 -7.20
CA ASN A 177 -3.24 16.96 -7.57
C ASN A 177 -2.44 16.19 -8.63
N ALA A 178 -2.30 14.87 -8.51
CA ALA A 178 -1.56 14.08 -9.48
C ALA A 178 -2.20 14.12 -10.89
N ALA A 179 -3.54 14.20 -10.97
CA ALA A 179 -4.29 14.17 -12.22
C ALA A 179 -4.56 15.55 -12.83
N TYR A 180 -4.88 16.55 -12.00
CA TYR A 180 -5.47 17.83 -12.47
C TYR A 180 -4.62 19.06 -12.21
N ARG A 181 -3.44 18.93 -11.58
CA ARG A 181 -2.55 20.08 -11.38
C ARG A 181 -2.02 20.63 -12.71
N THR A 182 -1.83 21.93 -12.76
CA THR A 182 -1.08 22.58 -13.84
C THR A 182 0.40 22.65 -13.44
N PRO A 183 1.34 22.17 -14.27
CA PRO A 183 2.78 22.26 -13.97
C PRO A 183 3.22 23.70 -13.67
N LYS A 184 4.08 23.88 -12.66
CA LYS A 184 4.61 25.18 -12.22
C LYS A 184 3.59 26.17 -11.65
N GLN A 185 2.38 25.72 -11.39
CA GLN A 185 1.35 26.52 -10.73
C GLN A 185 1.09 25.99 -9.31
N THR A 186 0.72 26.87 -8.41
CA THR A 186 0.19 26.50 -7.10
C THR A 186 -1.33 26.37 -7.22
N THR A 187 -1.85 25.23 -6.83
CA THR A 187 -3.29 24.90 -6.91
C THR A 187 -3.83 24.68 -5.50
N MET A 188 -4.99 25.25 -5.22
CA MET A 188 -5.77 24.92 -4.02
C MET A 188 -6.88 23.95 -4.41
N PHE A 189 -7.04 22.88 -3.64
CA PHE A 189 -8.14 21.92 -3.77
C PHE A 189 -9.11 22.12 -2.61
N ILE A 190 -10.41 22.11 -2.88
CA ILE A 190 -11.47 22.13 -1.86
C ILE A 190 -12.44 21.00 -2.21
N ASP A 191 -12.61 20.07 -1.30
CA ASP A 191 -13.51 18.93 -1.45
C ASP A 191 -14.70 19.07 -0.50
N PHE A 192 -15.88 19.30 -1.05
CA PHE A 192 -17.13 19.42 -0.31
C PHE A 192 -17.80 18.07 -0.16
N GLY A 193 -17.39 17.33 0.86
CA GLY A 193 -17.99 16.05 1.22
C GLY A 193 -19.29 16.19 2.03
N ALA A 194 -19.92 15.09 2.31
CA ALA A 194 -21.15 15.07 3.10
C ALA A 194 -20.90 15.41 4.58
N ALA A 195 -19.97 14.72 5.25
CA ALA A 195 -19.66 14.93 6.66
C ALA A 195 -18.55 15.98 6.89
N TYR A 196 -17.64 16.12 5.97
CA TYR A 196 -16.44 16.95 6.09
C TYR A 196 -16.22 17.79 4.82
N THR A 197 -15.60 18.95 5.01
CA THR A 197 -14.99 19.70 3.90
C THR A 197 -13.48 19.69 4.11
N SER A 198 -12.72 19.26 3.11
CA SER A 198 -11.26 19.31 3.16
C SER A 198 -10.70 20.33 2.18
N ALA A 199 -9.60 20.97 2.55
CA ALA A 199 -8.91 21.91 1.68
C ALA A 199 -7.39 21.76 1.79
N SER A 200 -6.69 21.95 0.67
CA SER A 200 -5.21 21.85 0.64
C SER A 200 -4.61 22.76 -0.43
N ILE A 201 -3.36 23.17 -0.21
CA ILE A 201 -2.57 23.96 -1.17
C ILE A 201 -1.38 23.10 -1.60
N TRP A 202 -1.24 22.94 -2.90
CA TRP A 202 -0.22 22.13 -3.55
C TRP A 202 0.64 22.97 -4.49
N THR A 203 1.95 22.79 -4.36
CA THR A 203 2.94 23.29 -5.33
C THR A 203 3.34 22.16 -6.28
N ASP A 204 4.21 22.43 -7.24
CA ASP A 204 4.82 21.40 -8.09
C ASP A 204 5.67 20.37 -7.31
N ARG A 205 5.99 20.65 -6.05
CA ARG A 205 6.78 19.78 -5.16
C ARG A 205 5.94 18.93 -4.22
N GLY A 206 4.71 19.32 -3.95
CA GLY A 206 3.82 18.60 -3.04
C GLY A 206 2.95 19.55 -2.20
N PRO A 207 2.27 18.99 -1.18
CA PRO A 207 1.38 19.75 -0.32
C PRO A 207 2.19 20.69 0.59
N VAL A 208 1.70 21.90 0.75
CA VAL A 208 2.30 22.91 1.63
C VAL A 208 1.33 23.37 2.72
N TRP A 209 0.09 22.96 2.60
CA TRP A 209 -0.96 23.16 3.60
C TRP A 209 -2.12 22.18 3.31
N HIS A 210 -2.75 21.70 4.38
CA HIS A 210 -3.95 20.87 4.33
C HIS A 210 -4.78 21.09 5.58
N THR A 211 -6.10 21.05 5.46
CA THR A 211 -7.04 21.04 6.58
C THR A 211 -8.27 20.21 6.26
N LYS A 212 -8.91 19.73 7.30
CA LYS A 212 -10.23 19.09 7.24
C LYS A 212 -11.13 19.72 8.30
N ILE A 213 -12.32 20.12 7.89
CA ILE A 213 -13.31 20.77 8.74
C ILE A 213 -14.45 19.77 8.96
N ASN A 214 -14.86 19.56 10.21
CA ASN A 214 -15.97 18.68 10.59
C ASN A 214 -17.33 19.34 10.27
N LEU A 215 -17.44 19.91 9.08
CA LEU A 215 -18.64 20.53 8.56
C LEU A 215 -18.70 20.24 7.05
N GLY A 216 -19.77 19.62 6.60
CA GLY A 216 -19.98 19.26 5.21
C GLY A 216 -21.46 19.43 4.82
N CYS A 217 -21.86 18.91 3.67
CA CYS A 217 -23.20 19.08 3.12
C CYS A 217 -24.34 18.46 3.97
N ASN A 218 -24.01 17.58 4.92
CA ASN A 218 -24.99 17.09 5.90
C ASN A 218 -25.50 18.21 6.83
N ALA A 219 -24.68 19.23 7.09
CA ALA A 219 -25.15 20.40 7.84
C ALA A 219 -26.29 21.13 7.11
N ILE A 220 -26.19 21.22 5.77
CA ILE A 220 -27.24 21.79 4.93
C ILE A 220 -28.51 20.91 5.01
N THR A 221 -28.37 19.60 4.81
CA THR A 221 -29.51 18.67 4.90
C THR A 221 -30.19 18.75 6.26
N ASN A 222 -29.42 18.75 7.35
CA ASN A 222 -29.95 18.85 8.72
C ASN A 222 -30.64 20.20 8.98
N ALA A 223 -30.11 21.29 8.47
CA ALA A 223 -30.70 22.62 8.63
C ALA A 223 -32.02 22.74 7.83
N ILE A 224 -32.11 22.21 6.63
CA ILE A 224 -33.34 22.12 5.84
C ILE A 224 -34.39 21.27 6.58
N SER A 225 -33.97 20.08 7.04
CA SER A 225 -34.85 19.18 7.81
C SER A 225 -35.40 19.85 9.07
N ALA A 226 -34.56 20.55 9.83
CA ALA A 226 -34.96 21.24 11.05
C ALA A 226 -35.86 22.44 10.77
N GLN A 227 -35.57 23.27 9.78
CA GLN A 227 -36.30 24.48 9.45
C GLN A 227 -37.71 24.15 8.94
N PHE A 228 -37.84 23.14 8.09
CA PHE A 228 -39.12 22.77 7.49
C PHE A 228 -39.82 21.62 8.22
N GLN A 229 -39.22 21.08 9.28
CA GLN A 229 -39.73 19.94 10.08
C GLN A 229 -40.06 18.71 9.21
N ILE A 230 -39.20 18.39 8.25
CA ILE A 230 -39.35 17.26 7.34
C ILE A 230 -38.31 16.19 7.61
N PRO A 231 -38.51 14.92 7.17
CA PRO A 231 -37.53 13.86 7.28
C PRO A 231 -36.20 14.24 6.56
N THR A 232 -35.08 13.73 7.07
CA THR A 232 -33.75 14.00 6.53
C THR A 232 -33.63 13.57 5.06
N GLU A 233 -34.27 12.44 4.70
CA GLU A 233 -34.30 11.94 3.33
C GLU A 233 -34.99 12.95 2.37
N SER A 234 -36.12 13.52 2.80
CA SER A 234 -36.81 14.57 2.02
C SER A 234 -36.00 15.86 1.93
N ALA A 235 -35.32 16.24 3.03
CA ALA A 235 -34.41 17.39 3.03
C ALA A 235 -33.21 17.19 2.09
N ASP A 236 -32.70 15.97 1.99
CA ASP A 236 -31.62 15.63 1.06
C ASP A 236 -32.04 15.74 -0.40
N ILE A 237 -33.23 15.26 -0.75
CA ILE A 237 -33.84 15.44 -2.08
C ILE A 237 -34.00 16.93 -2.41
N ILE A 238 -34.49 17.75 -1.46
CA ILE A 238 -34.63 19.20 -1.64
C ILE A 238 -33.26 19.84 -1.88
N LYS A 239 -32.27 19.51 -1.08
CA LYS A 239 -30.89 19.99 -1.27
C LYS A 239 -30.38 19.71 -2.67
N HIS A 240 -30.52 18.48 -3.15
CA HIS A 240 -30.02 18.09 -4.47
C HIS A 240 -30.79 18.68 -5.65
N SER A 241 -32.11 18.89 -5.49
CA SER A 241 -32.97 19.37 -6.58
C SER A 241 -33.06 20.89 -6.66
N VAL A 242 -32.74 21.61 -5.56
CA VAL A 242 -33.11 23.01 -5.41
C VAL A 242 -31.98 23.91 -4.96
N ALA A 243 -30.98 23.39 -4.26
CA ALA A 243 -29.88 24.18 -3.73
C ALA A 243 -29.19 24.96 -4.87
N SER A 244 -29.28 26.28 -4.82
CA SER A 244 -28.68 27.18 -5.80
C SER A 244 -28.35 28.51 -5.13
N LEU A 245 -27.14 28.98 -5.33
CA LEU A 245 -26.72 30.34 -4.91
C LEU A 245 -27.02 31.40 -5.98
N VAL A 246 -27.58 31.01 -7.12
CA VAL A 246 -27.99 31.92 -8.16
C VAL A 246 -29.37 32.46 -7.80
N PRO A 247 -29.54 33.80 -7.63
CA PRO A 247 -30.83 34.38 -7.38
C PRO A 247 -31.77 34.10 -8.56
N LYS A 248 -32.84 33.33 -8.33
CA LYS A 248 -33.95 33.16 -9.25
C LYS A 248 -35.20 33.64 -8.55
N GLU A 249 -35.85 34.63 -9.10
CA GLU A 249 -37.09 35.18 -8.52
C GLU A 249 -38.19 34.10 -8.53
N MET A 250 -38.75 33.83 -7.31
CA MET A 250 -40.06 33.22 -7.07
C MET A 250 -40.36 31.83 -7.66
N ASP A 251 -39.37 30.99 -7.94
CA ASP A 251 -39.63 29.59 -8.29
C ASP A 251 -40.09 28.82 -7.06
N ARG A 252 -41.40 28.54 -6.97
CA ARG A 252 -41.94 27.54 -6.05
C ARG A 252 -41.87 26.17 -6.71
N PHE A 253 -41.52 25.18 -5.93
CA PHE A 253 -41.46 23.79 -6.41
C PHE A 253 -41.93 22.86 -5.28
N THR A 254 -42.56 21.78 -5.71
CA THR A 254 -42.97 20.67 -4.83
C THR A 254 -42.12 19.48 -5.28
N PRO A 255 -41.14 19.04 -4.49
CA PRO A 255 -40.41 17.82 -4.81
C PRO A 255 -41.38 16.64 -4.95
N ALA A 256 -41.11 15.74 -5.92
CA ALA A 256 -42.05 14.67 -6.30
C ALA A 256 -42.53 13.77 -5.12
N ASP A 257 -41.72 13.68 -4.07
CA ASP A 257 -41.99 12.82 -2.91
C ASP A 257 -42.34 13.61 -1.65
N THR A 258 -42.67 14.92 -1.75
CA THR A 258 -43.04 15.73 -0.58
C THR A 258 -44.36 16.47 -0.83
N ALA A 259 -45.15 16.64 0.24
CA ALA A 259 -46.37 17.45 0.20
C ALA A 259 -46.10 18.96 0.45
N TYR A 260 -44.83 19.38 0.43
CA TYR A 260 -44.41 20.71 0.82
C TYR A 260 -44.09 21.55 -0.40
N ASP A 261 -44.52 22.82 -0.36
CA ASP A 261 -44.25 23.83 -1.36
C ASP A 261 -43.16 24.80 -0.84
N PHE A 262 -42.00 24.80 -1.46
CA PHE A 262 -40.84 25.61 -1.03
C PHE A 262 -40.50 26.65 -2.12
N SER A 263 -40.04 27.82 -1.69
CA SER A 263 -39.33 28.71 -2.62
C SER A 263 -37.82 28.41 -2.59
N ARG A 264 -37.14 28.62 -3.72
CA ARG A 264 -35.65 28.54 -3.73
C ARG A 264 -35.03 29.53 -2.76
N GLY A 265 -35.65 30.72 -2.58
CA GLY A 265 -35.20 31.72 -1.63
C GLY A 265 -35.12 31.18 -0.21
N ASP A 266 -36.18 30.47 0.27
CA ASP A 266 -36.23 29.89 1.61
C ASP A 266 -35.09 28.87 1.82
N VAL A 267 -34.78 28.08 0.79
CA VAL A 267 -33.68 27.10 0.85
C VAL A 267 -32.31 27.79 0.82
N ASN A 268 -32.16 28.83 0.00
CA ASN A 268 -30.91 29.60 -0.11
C ASN A 268 -30.56 30.33 1.19
N ASP A 269 -31.58 30.88 1.87
CA ASP A 269 -31.41 31.55 3.18
C ASP A 269 -30.87 30.59 4.24
N ILE A 270 -31.11 29.27 4.11
CA ILE A 270 -30.55 28.23 4.97
C ILE A 270 -29.12 27.86 4.55
N ILE A 271 -28.88 27.72 3.24
CA ILE A 271 -27.61 27.21 2.70
C ILE A 271 -26.49 28.23 2.84
N LEU A 272 -26.78 29.50 2.52
CA LEU A 272 -25.76 30.53 2.41
C LEU A 272 -24.98 30.77 3.72
N PRO A 273 -25.59 30.86 4.90
CA PRO A 273 -24.84 31.01 6.16
C PRO A 273 -23.88 29.84 6.43
N ILE A 274 -24.28 28.60 6.09
CA ILE A 274 -23.46 27.40 6.29
C ILE A 274 -22.25 27.42 5.37
N LEU A 275 -22.43 27.80 4.12
CA LEU A 275 -21.34 27.93 3.16
C LEU A 275 -20.40 29.08 3.54
N ILE A 276 -20.91 30.21 4.02
CA ILE A 276 -20.11 31.32 4.53
C ILE A 276 -19.24 30.86 5.71
N ASP A 277 -19.79 30.07 6.62
CA ASP A 277 -19.04 29.52 7.75
C ASP A 277 -17.94 28.56 7.29
N ILE A 278 -18.24 27.60 6.41
CA ILE A 278 -17.24 26.68 5.85
C ILE A 278 -16.10 27.45 5.18
N ILE A 279 -16.45 28.41 4.30
CA ILE A 279 -15.46 29.19 3.55
C ILE A 279 -14.67 30.12 4.48
N GLY A 280 -15.32 30.72 5.48
CA GLY A 280 -14.67 31.51 6.50
C GLY A 280 -13.61 30.71 7.26
N GLN A 281 -13.96 29.51 7.75
CA GLN A 281 -13.03 28.62 8.42
C GLN A 281 -11.85 28.21 7.53
N ILE A 282 -12.08 27.94 6.23
CA ILE A 282 -11.00 27.63 5.29
C ILE A 282 -10.09 28.83 5.13
N LYS A 283 -10.63 30.04 4.93
CA LYS A 283 -9.85 31.29 4.76
C LYS A 283 -8.99 31.59 5.97
N ASP A 284 -9.56 31.48 7.16
CA ASP A 284 -8.85 31.75 8.41
C ASP A 284 -7.68 30.78 8.61
N ARG A 285 -7.92 29.50 8.39
CA ARG A 285 -6.89 28.47 8.54
C ARG A 285 -5.81 28.53 7.47
N CYS A 286 -6.13 28.91 6.23
CA CYS A 286 -5.16 28.95 5.14
C CYS A 286 -4.43 30.29 4.97
N LEU A 287 -4.82 31.34 5.66
CA LEU A 287 -4.38 32.74 5.42
C LEU A 287 -2.87 32.88 5.22
N THR A 288 -2.07 32.34 6.13
CA THR A 288 -0.60 32.40 6.06
C THR A 288 -0.06 31.65 4.83
N SER A 289 -0.55 30.43 4.59
CA SER A 289 -0.11 29.59 3.47
C SER A 289 -0.62 30.14 2.13
N PHE A 290 -1.85 30.63 2.08
CA PHE A 290 -2.43 31.25 0.90
C PHE A 290 -1.64 32.50 0.48
N THR A 291 -1.32 33.38 1.42
CA THR A 291 -0.52 34.59 1.16
C THR A 291 0.91 34.24 0.72
N LYS A 292 1.52 33.22 1.33
CA LYS A 292 2.88 32.78 1.01
C LYS A 292 2.99 32.11 -0.35
N TYR A 293 2.10 31.18 -0.64
CA TYR A 293 2.19 30.30 -1.83
C TYR A 293 1.36 30.78 -3.00
N LYS A 294 0.43 31.72 -2.79
CA LYS A 294 -0.39 32.41 -3.81
C LYS A 294 -1.00 31.46 -4.84
N PRO A 295 -1.96 30.62 -4.46
CA PRO A 295 -2.64 29.75 -5.43
C PRO A 295 -3.20 30.56 -6.59
N THR A 296 -2.98 30.09 -7.80
CA THR A 296 -3.47 30.73 -9.04
C THR A 296 -4.72 30.06 -9.58
N LYS A 297 -5.10 28.93 -9.00
CA LYS A 297 -6.26 28.13 -9.38
C LYS A 297 -6.83 27.44 -8.15
N ILE A 298 -8.17 27.38 -8.07
CA ILE A 298 -8.89 26.54 -7.11
C ILE A 298 -9.61 25.44 -7.90
N ILE A 299 -9.56 24.22 -7.38
CA ILE A 299 -10.27 23.07 -7.90
C ILE A 299 -11.25 22.59 -6.85
N LEU A 300 -12.53 22.53 -7.22
CA LEU A 300 -13.62 22.04 -6.38
C LEU A 300 -13.94 20.58 -6.72
N SER A 301 -14.23 19.78 -5.72
CA SER A 301 -14.66 18.39 -5.83
C SER A 301 -15.65 18.02 -4.71
N GLY A 302 -16.11 16.76 -4.73
CA GLY A 302 -17.10 16.25 -3.79
C GLY A 302 -18.54 16.60 -4.21
N GLY A 303 -19.52 15.88 -3.65
CA GLY A 303 -20.94 16.03 -4.02
C GLY A 303 -21.49 17.45 -3.81
N GLY A 304 -20.98 18.16 -2.80
CA GLY A 304 -21.40 19.54 -2.55
C GLY A 304 -20.91 20.55 -3.60
N SER A 305 -19.89 20.21 -4.39
CA SER A 305 -19.40 21.10 -5.46
C SER A 305 -20.39 21.27 -6.62
N GLU A 306 -21.43 20.44 -6.68
CA GLU A 306 -22.52 20.53 -7.67
C GLU A 306 -23.58 21.58 -7.32
N ILE A 307 -23.53 22.19 -6.12
CA ILE A 307 -24.45 23.29 -5.76
C ILE A 307 -24.29 24.43 -6.78
N GLU A 308 -25.37 24.75 -7.46
CA GLU A 308 -25.40 25.80 -8.49
C GLU A 308 -24.91 27.15 -7.92
N GLY A 309 -23.93 27.76 -8.57
CA GLY A 309 -23.34 29.06 -8.14
C GLY A 309 -22.23 28.94 -7.10
N LEU A 310 -21.98 27.77 -6.52
CA LEU A 310 -20.91 27.60 -5.52
C LEU A 310 -19.53 27.91 -6.10
N ARG A 311 -19.26 27.51 -7.34
CA ARG A 311 -18.01 27.84 -8.04
C ARG A 311 -17.75 29.36 -8.05
N ASP A 312 -18.74 30.13 -8.48
CA ASP A 312 -18.64 31.60 -8.62
C ASP A 312 -18.54 32.26 -7.23
N PHE A 313 -19.23 31.69 -6.24
CA PHE A 313 -19.13 32.13 -4.85
C PHE A 313 -17.70 31.96 -4.29
N ILE A 314 -17.07 30.81 -4.54
CA ILE A 314 -15.70 30.52 -4.14
C ILE A 314 -14.71 31.43 -4.91
N GLU A 315 -14.89 31.56 -6.23
CA GLU A 315 -14.06 32.43 -7.08
C GLU A 315 -14.06 33.87 -6.56
N ASN A 316 -15.23 34.40 -6.22
CA ASN A 316 -15.37 35.72 -5.62
C ASN A 316 -14.75 35.80 -4.22
N ALA A 317 -14.94 34.76 -3.38
CA ALA A 317 -14.43 34.75 -2.01
C ALA A 317 -12.90 34.75 -1.94
N PHE A 318 -12.22 34.06 -2.85
CA PHE A 318 -10.75 33.95 -2.87
C PHE A 318 -10.08 34.84 -3.93
N ALA A 319 -10.83 35.43 -4.85
CA ALA A 319 -10.34 36.14 -6.03
C ALA A 319 -9.37 35.28 -6.88
N VAL A 320 -9.68 34.00 -7.03
CA VAL A 320 -8.87 33.00 -7.76
C VAL A 320 -9.76 32.19 -8.67
N ILE A 321 -9.34 32.01 -9.92
CA ILE A 321 -10.05 31.20 -10.93
C ILE A 321 -10.39 29.82 -10.34
N THR A 322 -11.67 29.46 -10.43
CA THR A 322 -12.19 28.24 -9.81
C THR A 322 -12.79 27.31 -10.85
N GLU A 323 -12.41 26.04 -10.82
CA GLU A 323 -12.94 24.98 -11.67
C GLU A 323 -13.59 23.88 -10.81
N THR A 324 -14.67 23.27 -11.29
CA THR A 324 -15.31 22.14 -10.62
C THR A 324 -15.00 20.86 -11.37
N LEU A 325 -14.59 19.82 -10.64
CA LEU A 325 -14.38 18.48 -11.18
C LEU A 325 -15.70 17.69 -11.21
N PRO A 326 -15.85 16.78 -12.18
CA PRO A 326 -16.92 15.78 -12.15
C PRO A 326 -16.90 14.96 -10.86
N ILE A 327 -18.06 14.48 -10.45
CA ILE A 327 -18.20 13.70 -9.19
C ILE A 327 -17.39 12.40 -9.17
N ASP A 328 -17.07 11.84 -10.33
CA ASP A 328 -16.26 10.64 -10.50
C ASP A 328 -14.75 10.93 -10.71
N ALA A 329 -14.35 12.20 -10.65
CA ALA A 329 -12.98 12.62 -10.94
C ALA A 329 -11.93 11.95 -10.03
N THR A 330 -12.26 11.76 -8.74
CA THR A 330 -11.32 11.18 -7.76
C THR A 330 -11.04 9.70 -8.05
N VAL A 331 -12.09 8.91 -8.34
CA VAL A 331 -11.89 7.49 -8.68
C VAL A 331 -11.22 7.31 -10.04
N ARG A 332 -11.46 8.22 -11.00
CA ARG A 332 -10.72 8.27 -12.27
C ARG A 332 -9.26 8.61 -12.05
N ALA A 333 -8.96 9.60 -11.21
CA ALA A 333 -7.60 9.96 -10.84
C ALA A 333 -6.86 8.80 -10.16
N LEU A 334 -7.53 8.05 -9.27
CA LEU A 334 -6.99 6.83 -8.67
C LEU A 334 -6.67 5.78 -9.73
N SER A 335 -7.62 5.50 -10.62
CA SER A 335 -7.45 4.54 -11.70
C SER A 335 -6.26 4.89 -12.61
N ASP A 336 -6.17 6.15 -13.04
CA ASP A 336 -5.07 6.65 -13.87
C ASP A 336 -3.72 6.60 -13.13
N TYR A 337 -3.70 6.95 -11.85
CA TYR A 337 -2.50 6.91 -11.02
C TYR A 337 -1.97 5.48 -10.91
N ILE A 338 -2.84 4.52 -10.61
CA ILE A 338 -2.47 3.10 -10.53
C ILE A 338 -2.00 2.60 -11.90
N TRP A 339 -2.73 2.91 -12.97
CA TRP A 339 -2.35 2.51 -14.32
C TRP A 339 -0.95 3.01 -14.71
N LYS A 340 -0.65 4.27 -14.45
CA LYS A 340 0.66 4.89 -14.75
C LYS A 340 1.77 4.34 -13.86
N SER A 341 1.52 4.12 -12.57
CA SER A 341 2.51 3.55 -11.66
C SER A 341 2.90 2.12 -12.03
N GLU A 342 1.94 1.33 -12.51
CA GLU A 342 2.19 -0.04 -12.98
C GLU A 342 2.75 -0.12 -14.40
N GLU A 343 2.55 0.88 -15.24
CA GLU A 343 3.06 0.90 -16.62
C GLU A 343 4.59 0.86 -16.65
N SER A 344 5.25 1.59 -15.78
CA SER A 344 6.71 1.54 -15.62
C SER A 344 7.20 0.11 -15.29
N HIS A 345 6.47 -0.62 -14.46
CA HIS A 345 6.78 -2.01 -14.12
C HIS A 345 6.48 -2.96 -15.29
N ARG A 346 5.39 -2.74 -16.04
CA ARG A 346 5.02 -3.53 -17.23
C ARG A 346 6.02 -3.38 -18.37
N GLN A 347 6.46 -2.17 -18.68
CA GLN A 347 7.48 -1.93 -19.73
C GLN A 347 8.81 -2.57 -19.37
N HIS A 348 9.23 -2.53 -18.11
CA HIS A 348 10.43 -3.25 -17.65
C HIS A 348 10.27 -4.77 -17.76
N TYR A 349 9.07 -5.30 -17.50
CA TYR A 349 8.76 -6.72 -17.60
C TYR A 349 8.76 -7.19 -19.06
N ILE A 350 8.11 -6.49 -19.99
CA ILE A 350 8.07 -6.79 -21.42
C ILE A 350 9.50 -6.78 -22.00
N ALA A 351 10.28 -5.75 -21.71
CA ALA A 351 11.66 -5.65 -22.17
C ALA A 351 12.59 -6.73 -21.57
N ARG A 352 12.29 -7.25 -20.38
CA ARG A 352 13.01 -8.39 -19.78
C ARG A 352 12.55 -9.72 -20.35
N HIS A 353 11.26 -9.90 -20.61
CA HIS A 353 10.71 -11.16 -21.12
C HIS A 353 11.17 -11.46 -22.54
N ASP A 354 11.29 -10.45 -23.39
CA ASP A 354 11.88 -10.59 -24.73
C ASP A 354 13.40 -10.87 -24.67
N ARG A 355 14.12 -10.27 -23.72
CA ARG A 355 15.51 -10.68 -23.42
C ARG A 355 15.61 -12.06 -22.81
N TRP A 356 14.58 -12.53 -22.09
CA TRP A 356 14.59 -13.84 -21.44
C TRP A 356 14.29 -14.96 -22.44
N ARG A 357 13.37 -14.76 -23.40
CA ARG A 357 13.16 -15.71 -24.51
C ARG A 357 14.44 -15.90 -25.33
N SER A 358 15.18 -14.86 -25.59
CA SER A 358 16.50 -14.96 -26.26
C SER A 358 17.59 -15.57 -25.38
N ARG A 359 17.54 -15.38 -24.05
CA ARG A 359 18.46 -15.98 -23.06
C ARG A 359 18.11 -17.40 -22.67
N ALA A 360 16.84 -17.79 -22.65
CA ALA A 360 16.43 -19.18 -22.37
C ALA A 360 17.03 -20.17 -23.40
N ASN A 361 17.12 -19.76 -24.67
CA ASN A 361 17.82 -20.52 -25.70
C ASN A 361 19.36 -20.55 -25.48
N TRP A 362 19.93 -19.54 -24.85
CA TRP A 362 21.36 -19.48 -24.52
C TRP A 362 21.68 -20.25 -23.23
N LEU A 363 20.84 -20.15 -22.20
CA LEU A 363 20.97 -20.93 -20.95
C LEU A 363 20.78 -22.43 -21.20
N GLY A 364 19.87 -22.82 -22.09
CA GLY A 364 19.74 -24.22 -22.50
C GLY A 364 21.05 -24.78 -23.08
N ARG A 365 21.86 -23.97 -23.79
CA ARG A 365 23.20 -24.35 -24.30
C ARG A 365 24.28 -24.33 -23.20
N ILE A 366 24.17 -23.49 -22.17
CA ILE A 366 25.09 -23.47 -21.02
C ILE A 366 24.83 -24.64 -20.07
N PHE A 367 23.56 -24.99 -19.82
CA PHE A 367 23.22 -26.15 -18.98
C PHE A 367 23.60 -27.47 -19.65
N GLN A 368 23.60 -27.56 -20.98
CA GLN A 368 24.15 -28.72 -21.69
C GLN A 368 25.68 -28.82 -21.65
N ARG A 369 26.42 -27.68 -21.48
CA ARG A 369 27.90 -27.66 -21.38
C ARG A 369 28.46 -27.84 -19.94
N LYS A 370 27.67 -27.65 -18.89
CA LYS A 370 28.11 -27.84 -17.49
C LYS A 370 27.66 -29.19 -16.89
N LYS A 371 27.83 -30.30 -17.61
CA LYS A 371 27.83 -31.66 -17.03
C LYS A 371 29.21 -32.00 -16.45
N LYS A 372 29.79 -31.13 -15.57
CA LYS A 372 30.92 -31.51 -14.73
C LYS A 372 30.86 -30.70 -13.42
N GLN A 373 30.70 -31.42 -12.32
CA GLN A 373 30.54 -31.09 -10.89
C GLN A 373 29.10 -30.76 -10.46
N LYS A 374 28.36 -31.81 -10.10
CA LYS A 374 27.18 -31.72 -9.23
C LYS A 374 27.67 -31.44 -7.80
N GLN A 375 27.77 -30.19 -7.41
CA GLN A 375 27.77 -29.85 -5.98
C GLN A 375 26.38 -30.26 -5.45
N LYS A 376 26.36 -31.18 -4.48
CA LYS A 376 25.11 -31.70 -3.90
C LYS A 376 24.41 -30.54 -3.20
N PHE A 377 23.18 -30.22 -3.59
CA PHE A 377 22.38 -29.18 -2.93
C PHE A 377 22.17 -29.54 -1.47
N ILE A 378 22.46 -28.61 -0.56
CA ILE A 378 22.26 -28.75 0.89
C ILE A 378 21.00 -27.95 1.26
N PRO A 379 19.90 -28.62 1.70
CA PRO A 379 18.63 -27.97 2.00
C PRO A 379 18.60 -27.36 3.41
N ILE A 380 19.68 -26.73 3.83
CA ILE A 380 19.83 -26.03 5.11
C ILE A 380 20.15 -24.57 4.84
N LEU A 381 19.41 -23.66 5.46
CA LEU A 381 19.58 -22.22 5.36
C LEU A 381 20.00 -21.67 6.73
N PRO A 382 21.20 -21.08 6.87
CA PRO A 382 21.53 -20.30 8.06
C PRO A 382 20.72 -18.98 8.07
N SER A 383 20.15 -18.61 9.24
CA SER A 383 19.46 -17.31 9.41
C SER A 383 20.48 -16.22 9.75
N SER A 384 20.43 -15.13 8.98
CA SER A 384 21.30 -13.96 9.14
C SER A 384 21.22 -13.29 10.52
N LEU A 385 20.12 -13.47 11.26
CA LEU A 385 19.95 -12.93 12.61
C LEU A 385 20.96 -13.49 13.63
N CYS A 386 21.55 -14.65 13.34
CA CYS A 386 22.46 -15.34 14.27
C CYS A 386 23.94 -15.20 13.89
N PHE A 387 24.26 -14.51 12.80
CA PHE A 387 25.62 -14.36 12.29
C PHE A 387 25.96 -12.90 12.01
N ASP A 388 27.22 -12.52 12.20
CA ASP A 388 27.71 -11.21 11.78
C ASP A 388 27.93 -11.21 10.26
N MET A 389 26.93 -10.77 9.53
CA MET A 389 26.93 -10.74 8.07
C MET A 389 27.82 -9.64 7.46
N ARG A 390 28.51 -8.84 8.29
CA ARG A 390 29.52 -7.85 7.84
C ARG A 390 30.91 -8.44 7.70
N ARG A 391 31.12 -9.66 8.28
CA ARG A 391 32.41 -10.33 8.27
C ARG A 391 32.57 -11.25 7.07
N PRO A 392 33.62 -11.10 6.26
CA PRO A 392 33.92 -12.01 5.15
C PRO A 392 34.07 -13.48 5.58
N GLU A 393 34.55 -13.70 6.80
CA GLU A 393 34.74 -15.05 7.40
C GLU A 393 33.41 -15.81 7.50
N THR A 394 32.30 -15.11 7.72
CA THR A 394 30.96 -15.71 7.78
C THR A 394 30.62 -16.38 6.45
N TYR A 395 30.90 -15.75 5.33
CA TYR A 395 30.63 -16.32 4.01
C TYR A 395 31.58 -17.49 3.69
N THR A 396 32.83 -17.40 4.12
CA THR A 396 33.80 -18.49 3.98
C THR A 396 33.36 -19.72 4.78
N MET A 397 32.87 -19.51 6.00
CA MET A 397 32.29 -20.56 6.86
C MET A 397 31.04 -21.18 6.19
N PHE A 398 30.14 -20.39 5.63
CA PHE A 398 28.98 -20.90 4.90
C PHE A 398 29.38 -21.75 3.70
N GLN A 399 30.39 -21.31 2.94
CA GLN A 399 30.93 -22.07 1.81
C GLN A 399 31.55 -23.40 2.26
N SER A 400 32.27 -23.43 3.37
CA SER A 400 32.87 -24.67 3.91
C SER A 400 31.79 -25.70 4.31
N GLY A 401 30.63 -25.24 4.79
CA GLY A 401 29.45 -26.09 5.06
C GLY A 401 28.65 -26.45 3.79
N GLY A 402 29.05 -25.98 2.62
CA GLY A 402 28.35 -26.22 1.35
C GLY A 402 27.03 -25.45 1.22
N ILE A 403 26.85 -24.39 1.99
CA ILE A 403 25.64 -23.55 1.97
C ILE A 403 25.53 -22.81 0.65
N SER A 404 24.39 -22.93 0.00
CA SER A 404 24.06 -22.23 -1.25
C SER A 404 22.89 -21.26 -1.12
N MET A 405 22.20 -21.25 0.03
CA MET A 405 21.08 -20.36 0.35
C MET A 405 21.25 -19.75 1.73
N ILE A 406 20.88 -18.47 1.89
CA ILE A 406 20.97 -17.75 3.17
C ILE A 406 19.58 -17.18 3.46
N HIS A 407 19.08 -17.40 4.68
CA HIS A 407 17.82 -16.84 5.15
C HIS A 407 18.04 -15.47 5.81
N ILE A 408 17.19 -14.52 5.46
CA ILE A 408 17.27 -13.13 5.92
C ILE A 408 15.91 -12.71 6.42
N ASP A 409 15.80 -12.41 7.72
CA ASP A 409 14.59 -11.89 8.32
C ASP A 409 14.61 -10.36 8.29
N ILE A 410 13.51 -9.74 7.85
CA ILE A 410 13.28 -8.31 7.90
C ILE A 410 12.00 -8.04 8.66
N MET A 411 12.11 -7.25 9.72
CA MET A 411 11.03 -6.92 10.66
C MET A 411 10.86 -5.41 10.72
N ASP A 412 9.63 -4.92 10.50
CA ASP A 412 9.32 -3.49 10.43
C ASP A 412 8.94 -2.85 11.77
N GLY A 413 8.79 -3.63 12.83
CA GLY A 413 8.35 -3.16 14.14
C GLY A 413 6.82 -2.96 14.27
N PHE A 414 6.06 -3.29 13.21
CA PHE A 414 4.60 -3.21 13.20
C PHE A 414 3.96 -4.60 13.13
N TYR A 415 4.46 -5.48 12.28
CA TYR A 415 3.99 -6.87 12.21
C TYR A 415 4.41 -7.68 13.45
N VAL A 416 5.60 -7.42 13.96
CA VAL A 416 6.13 -7.92 15.24
C VAL A 416 6.74 -6.76 16.02
N ASP A 417 6.70 -6.81 17.38
CA ASP A 417 7.22 -5.75 18.27
C ASP A 417 8.76 -5.67 18.28
N ARG A 418 9.37 -5.80 17.10
CA ARG A 418 10.82 -5.75 16.91
C ARG A 418 11.18 -5.23 15.54
N ILE A 419 12.21 -4.40 15.49
CA ILE A 419 12.88 -4.02 14.25
C ILE A 419 14.15 -4.85 14.13
N ALA A 420 14.31 -5.61 13.05
CA ALA A 420 15.52 -6.37 12.76
C ALA A 420 15.68 -6.60 11.25
N GLY A 421 16.93 -6.65 10.82
CA GLY A 421 17.25 -6.69 9.39
C GLY A 421 16.78 -5.45 8.66
N SER A 422 17.43 -5.11 7.59
CA SER A 422 17.04 -3.97 6.74
C SER A 422 17.27 -4.30 5.27
N ILE A 423 16.69 -3.51 4.39
CA ILE A 423 16.96 -3.60 2.95
C ILE A 423 18.43 -3.30 2.64
N ASP A 424 19.09 -2.48 3.46
CA ASP A 424 20.52 -2.19 3.28
C ASP A 424 21.40 -3.35 3.75
N ASP A 425 21.01 -4.05 4.83
CA ASP A 425 21.67 -5.31 5.22
C ASP A 425 21.54 -6.33 4.08
N LEU A 426 20.37 -6.45 3.47
CA LEU A 426 20.17 -7.31 2.30
C LEU A 426 21.07 -6.94 1.12
N ARG A 427 21.21 -5.64 0.80
CA ARG A 427 22.13 -5.14 -0.24
C ARG A 427 23.57 -5.46 0.11
N ASN A 428 23.96 -5.24 1.37
CA ASN A 428 25.29 -5.56 1.86
C ASN A 428 25.59 -7.08 1.71
N ILE A 429 24.68 -7.94 2.17
CA ILE A 429 24.80 -9.39 2.00
C ILE A 429 24.93 -9.75 0.52
N ARG A 430 24.08 -9.18 -0.35
CA ARG A 430 24.12 -9.43 -1.80
C ARG A 430 25.46 -9.05 -2.44
N SER A 431 26.11 -8.00 -1.94
CA SER A 431 27.42 -7.58 -2.44
C SER A 431 28.55 -8.57 -2.13
N HIS A 432 28.43 -9.34 -1.05
CA HIS A 432 29.43 -10.29 -0.59
C HIS A 432 29.22 -11.73 -1.07
N THR A 433 28.06 -12.09 -1.57
CA THR A 433 27.76 -13.48 -1.94
C THR A 433 26.91 -13.61 -3.21
N ARG A 434 27.09 -14.75 -3.90
CA ARG A 434 26.19 -15.21 -4.98
C ARG A 434 25.21 -16.28 -4.52
N ALA A 435 25.17 -16.60 -3.22
CA ALA A 435 24.22 -17.51 -2.65
C ALA A 435 22.78 -17.03 -2.93
N HIS A 436 21.82 -17.93 -2.96
CA HIS A 436 20.41 -17.61 -3.08
C HIS A 436 19.93 -16.91 -1.80
N LEU A 437 19.40 -15.70 -1.92
CA LEU A 437 18.90 -14.92 -0.80
C LEU A 437 17.40 -15.18 -0.63
N HIS A 438 17.07 -15.83 0.47
CA HIS A 438 15.73 -16.19 0.88
C HIS A 438 15.27 -15.21 1.97
N VAL A 439 14.37 -14.29 1.64
CA VAL A 439 14.04 -13.13 2.46
C VAL A 439 12.63 -13.28 3.04
N HIS A 440 12.53 -13.32 4.37
CA HIS A 440 11.26 -13.33 5.09
C HIS A 440 10.89 -11.91 5.52
N LEU A 441 9.77 -11.42 5.00
CA LEU A 441 9.22 -10.10 5.29
C LEU A 441 8.14 -10.22 6.36
N MET A 442 8.50 -9.90 7.59
CA MET A 442 7.58 -9.72 8.71
C MET A 442 7.17 -8.25 8.76
N THR A 443 6.25 -7.86 7.86
CA THR A 443 5.91 -6.46 7.63
C THR A 443 4.42 -6.30 7.32
N GLU A 444 3.81 -5.20 7.76
CA GLU A 444 2.39 -4.91 7.50
C GLU A 444 2.12 -4.45 6.06
N SER A 445 3.13 -3.92 5.38
CA SER A 445 3.01 -3.43 3.99
C SER A 445 3.82 -4.29 3.01
N PRO A 446 3.45 -5.57 2.80
CA PRO A 446 4.28 -6.55 2.09
C PRO A 446 4.59 -6.17 0.65
N THR A 447 3.71 -5.43 -0.04
CA THR A 447 3.91 -5.02 -1.44
C THR A 447 5.08 -4.04 -1.57
N VAL A 448 5.19 -3.07 -0.65
CA VAL A 448 6.27 -2.06 -0.65
C VAL A 448 7.60 -2.73 -0.32
N TRP A 449 7.64 -3.50 0.76
CA TRP A 449 8.83 -4.20 1.20
C TRP A 449 9.31 -5.24 0.20
N ALA A 450 8.40 -5.94 -0.49
CA ALA A 450 8.76 -6.89 -1.54
C ALA A 450 9.44 -6.21 -2.72
N ALA A 451 8.96 -5.05 -3.16
CA ALA A 451 9.58 -4.29 -4.25
C ALA A 451 11.01 -3.87 -3.88
N ASP A 452 11.22 -3.42 -2.65
CA ASP A 452 12.54 -3.03 -2.15
C ASP A 452 13.48 -4.22 -1.99
N ALA A 453 12.99 -5.35 -1.47
CA ALA A 453 13.78 -6.58 -1.35
C ALA A 453 14.20 -7.13 -2.71
N ILE A 454 13.31 -7.08 -3.71
CA ILE A 454 13.62 -7.44 -5.10
C ILE A 454 14.76 -6.56 -5.66
N ALA A 455 14.64 -5.24 -5.47
CA ALA A 455 15.65 -4.28 -5.92
C ALA A 455 17.00 -4.47 -5.20
N ALA A 456 16.97 -4.91 -3.94
CA ALA A 456 18.17 -5.24 -3.15
C ALA A 456 18.78 -6.60 -3.51
N GLY A 457 18.13 -7.41 -4.35
CA GLY A 457 18.68 -8.66 -4.87
C GLY A 457 18.17 -9.93 -4.20
N ALA A 458 17.00 -9.89 -3.54
CA ALA A 458 16.30 -11.09 -3.07
C ALA A 458 15.98 -12.04 -4.22
N ASP A 459 16.12 -13.35 -3.99
CA ASP A 459 15.82 -14.39 -4.96
C ASP A 459 14.49 -15.11 -4.66
N THR A 460 14.20 -15.37 -3.38
CA THR A 460 12.89 -15.81 -2.87
C THR A 460 12.41 -14.82 -1.81
N ILE A 461 11.14 -14.46 -1.85
CA ILE A 461 10.50 -13.59 -0.87
C ILE A 461 9.38 -14.35 -0.18
N ILE A 462 9.46 -14.45 1.13
CA ILE A 462 8.44 -15.05 1.98
C ILE A 462 7.62 -13.93 2.60
N LEU A 463 6.31 -13.97 2.40
CA LEU A 463 5.34 -13.00 2.88
C LEU A 463 4.55 -13.61 4.05
N SER A 464 4.16 -12.79 5.02
CA SER A 464 3.34 -13.27 6.14
C SER A 464 1.88 -13.45 5.74
N THR A 465 1.20 -14.52 6.23
CA THR A 465 -0.20 -14.83 5.88
C THR A 465 -1.21 -13.79 6.33
N ASN A 466 -0.94 -13.10 7.44
CA ASN A 466 -1.90 -12.22 8.12
C ASN A 466 -1.68 -10.74 7.77
N THR A 467 -1.21 -10.45 6.55
CA THR A 467 -0.95 -9.07 6.10
C THR A 467 -1.94 -8.64 5.03
N SER A 468 -2.30 -7.36 5.05
CA SER A 468 -3.13 -6.76 4.01
C SER A 468 -2.37 -6.75 2.66
N GLY A 469 -3.08 -6.99 1.55
CA GLY A 469 -2.46 -6.96 0.22
C GLY A 469 -1.56 -8.17 -0.13
N LEU A 470 -1.64 -9.28 0.61
CA LEU A 470 -0.83 -10.49 0.37
C LEU A 470 -0.85 -10.95 -1.09
N ARG A 471 -2.02 -11.06 -1.72
CA ARG A 471 -2.12 -11.49 -3.13
C ARG A 471 -1.51 -10.49 -4.11
N ALA A 472 -1.61 -9.19 -3.82
CA ALA A 472 -0.95 -8.16 -4.63
C ALA A 472 0.57 -8.30 -4.54
N ALA A 473 1.10 -8.53 -3.33
CA ALA A 473 2.52 -8.79 -3.11
C ALA A 473 2.99 -10.08 -3.80
N ILE A 474 2.22 -11.18 -3.72
CA ILE A 474 2.51 -12.43 -4.45
C ILE A 474 2.64 -12.14 -5.95
N ARG A 475 1.68 -11.43 -6.54
CA ARG A 475 1.71 -11.06 -7.97
C ARG A 475 2.91 -10.17 -8.30
N ALA A 476 3.22 -9.19 -7.45
CA ALA A 476 4.35 -8.29 -7.65
C ALA A 476 5.70 -9.05 -7.65
N VAL A 477 5.88 -10.00 -6.75
CA VAL A 477 7.08 -10.85 -6.68
C VAL A 477 7.20 -11.73 -7.93
N HIS A 478 6.12 -12.38 -8.35
CA HIS A 478 6.10 -13.17 -9.59
C HIS A 478 6.38 -12.33 -10.84
N ASN A 479 5.76 -11.15 -10.93
CA ASN A 479 5.97 -10.23 -12.05
C ASN A 479 7.43 -9.76 -12.16
N ALA A 480 8.13 -9.70 -11.04
CA ALA A 480 9.57 -9.43 -11.01
C ALA A 480 10.44 -10.66 -11.33
N GLY A 481 9.83 -11.80 -11.65
CA GLY A 481 10.53 -13.06 -11.97
C GLY A 481 11.26 -13.65 -10.77
N ARG A 482 10.77 -13.38 -9.54
CA ARG A 482 11.28 -13.93 -8.29
C ARG A 482 10.36 -15.02 -7.77
N ARG A 483 10.89 -15.88 -6.90
CA ARG A 483 10.08 -16.89 -6.21
C ARG A 483 9.36 -16.25 -5.04
N VAL A 484 8.12 -16.66 -4.80
CA VAL A 484 7.32 -16.20 -3.68
C VAL A 484 6.87 -17.36 -2.81
N GLY A 485 7.01 -17.20 -1.52
CA GLY A 485 6.47 -18.09 -0.51
C GLY A 485 5.60 -17.34 0.49
N VAL A 486 4.91 -18.10 1.32
CA VAL A 486 4.09 -17.55 2.40
C VAL A 486 4.40 -18.24 3.71
N ALA A 487 4.63 -17.45 4.77
CA ALA A 487 4.85 -17.93 6.12
C ALA A 487 3.52 -18.19 6.83
N LEU A 488 3.40 -19.37 7.42
CA LEU A 488 2.25 -19.79 8.22
C LEU A 488 2.63 -19.81 9.69
N ASN A 489 2.09 -18.88 10.47
CA ASN A 489 2.37 -18.77 11.91
C ASN A 489 1.84 -19.97 12.72
N PRO A 490 2.35 -20.18 13.95
CA PRO A 490 1.92 -21.30 14.80
C PRO A 490 0.41 -21.35 15.04
N GLU A 491 -0.23 -20.23 15.29
CA GLU A 491 -1.66 -20.11 15.54
C GLU A 491 -2.53 -20.22 14.27
N SER A 492 -1.93 -20.06 13.08
CA SER A 492 -2.66 -20.01 11.82
C SER A 492 -2.98 -21.40 11.26
N PRO A 493 -4.24 -21.70 10.88
CA PRO A 493 -4.58 -22.99 10.30
C PRO A 493 -4.14 -23.10 8.83
N VAL A 494 -3.75 -24.30 8.39
CA VAL A 494 -3.33 -24.58 7.02
C VAL A 494 -4.42 -24.22 5.99
N SER A 495 -5.70 -24.20 6.40
CA SER A 495 -6.83 -23.85 5.53
C SER A 495 -6.76 -22.43 4.96
N LEU A 496 -6.07 -21.50 5.64
CA LEU A 496 -5.85 -20.12 5.13
C LEU A 496 -5.09 -20.10 3.80
N LEU A 497 -4.26 -21.10 3.54
CA LEU A 497 -3.45 -21.18 2.33
C LEU A 497 -4.23 -21.74 1.11
N LYS A 498 -5.38 -22.41 1.32
CA LYS A 498 -6.13 -23.05 0.23
C LYS A 498 -6.35 -22.16 -1.01
N PRO A 499 -6.72 -20.87 -0.84
CA PRO A 499 -6.99 -20.00 -1.99
C PRO A 499 -5.73 -19.65 -2.80
N ILE A 500 -4.53 -19.77 -2.21
CA ILE A 500 -3.27 -19.26 -2.80
C ILE A 500 -2.23 -20.35 -3.08
N LEU A 501 -2.45 -21.62 -2.65
CA LEU A 501 -1.48 -22.71 -2.83
C LEU A 501 -1.02 -22.95 -4.27
N ARG A 502 -1.79 -22.52 -5.28
CA ARG A 502 -1.43 -22.61 -6.69
C ARG A 502 -0.63 -21.40 -7.19
N GLU A 503 -0.60 -20.34 -6.38
CA GLU A 503 0.00 -19.06 -6.72
C GLU A 503 1.35 -18.85 -6.04
N ILE A 504 1.85 -19.82 -5.26
CA ILE A 504 3.07 -19.70 -4.49
C ILE A 504 4.05 -20.83 -4.78
N ASP A 505 5.34 -20.54 -4.64
CA ASP A 505 6.44 -21.50 -4.85
C ASP A 505 6.85 -22.19 -3.55
N GLU A 506 6.45 -21.62 -2.39
CA GLU A 506 6.92 -22.09 -1.09
C GLU A 506 5.88 -21.82 0.01
N VAL A 507 5.76 -22.75 0.96
CA VAL A 507 5.10 -22.55 2.24
C VAL A 507 6.13 -22.69 3.33
N MET A 508 6.39 -21.62 4.07
CA MET A 508 7.26 -21.64 5.25
C MET A 508 6.41 -21.85 6.49
N VAL A 509 6.59 -22.99 7.15
CA VAL A 509 5.92 -23.30 8.42
C VAL A 509 6.75 -22.72 9.55
N MET A 510 6.18 -21.76 10.26
CA MET A 510 6.78 -21.24 11.50
C MET A 510 6.55 -22.25 12.61
N SER A 511 7.64 -22.73 13.18
CA SER A 511 7.63 -23.63 14.36
C SER A 511 7.95 -22.88 15.66
N VAL A 512 7.93 -21.56 15.60
CA VAL A 512 8.02 -20.61 16.72
C VAL A 512 7.21 -19.36 16.36
N HIS A 513 6.83 -18.56 17.35
CA HIS A 513 6.24 -17.25 17.07
C HIS A 513 7.28 -16.33 16.41
N PRO A 514 6.89 -15.57 15.35
CA PRO A 514 7.81 -14.67 14.66
C PRO A 514 8.32 -13.56 15.60
N GLY A 515 9.54 -13.05 15.37
CA GLY A 515 10.09 -11.89 16.07
C GLY A 515 11.34 -12.16 16.93
N ALA A 516 11.67 -13.40 17.31
CA ALA A 516 12.86 -13.69 18.12
C ALA A 516 13.54 -14.99 17.73
N ALA A 517 14.88 -14.96 17.74
CA ALA A 517 15.70 -16.16 17.55
C ALA A 517 15.87 -16.97 18.85
N GLY A 518 16.12 -18.27 18.71
CA GLY A 518 16.47 -19.15 19.84
C GLY A 518 15.30 -19.65 20.67
N GLN A 519 14.07 -19.56 20.17
CA GLN A 519 12.87 -20.12 20.78
C GLN A 519 12.82 -21.64 20.65
N ASN A 520 12.03 -22.30 21.50
CA ASN A 520 11.80 -23.74 21.47
C ASN A 520 10.85 -24.10 20.31
N PHE A 521 11.14 -25.22 19.66
CA PHE A 521 10.33 -25.77 18.59
C PHE A 521 8.93 -26.17 19.08
N GLU A 522 7.88 -25.71 18.40
CA GLU A 522 6.48 -26.06 18.66
C GLU A 522 6.08 -27.32 17.88
N PRO A 523 5.74 -28.45 18.55
CA PRO A 523 5.46 -29.74 17.89
C PRO A 523 4.31 -29.73 16.90
N ASP A 524 3.33 -28.84 17.06
CA ASP A 524 2.18 -28.69 16.15
C ASP A 524 2.60 -28.35 14.71
N ALA A 525 3.78 -27.75 14.53
CA ALA A 525 4.36 -27.52 13.21
C ALA A 525 4.50 -28.82 12.39
N LEU A 526 4.81 -29.97 13.03
CA LEU A 526 4.95 -31.27 12.36
C LEU A 526 3.64 -31.71 11.72
N HIS A 527 2.52 -31.47 12.40
CA HIS A 527 1.19 -31.75 11.83
C HIS A 527 0.91 -30.90 10.59
N LYS A 528 1.22 -29.60 10.65
CA LYS A 528 1.05 -28.67 9.52
C LYS A 528 1.90 -29.08 8.32
N ILE A 529 3.15 -29.46 8.53
CA ILE A 529 4.06 -29.96 7.49
C ILE A 529 3.45 -31.20 6.82
N SER A 530 2.97 -32.17 7.61
CA SER A 530 2.37 -33.41 7.11
C SER A 530 1.10 -33.14 6.28
N VAL A 531 0.22 -32.22 6.74
CA VAL A 531 -0.99 -31.83 6.02
C VAL A 531 -0.63 -31.16 4.70
N LEU A 532 0.36 -30.27 4.67
CA LEU A 532 0.84 -29.62 3.45
C LEU A 532 1.45 -30.62 2.49
N ALA A 533 2.29 -31.54 2.95
CA ALA A 533 2.90 -32.58 2.12
C ALA A 533 1.83 -33.51 1.49
N ALA A 534 0.84 -33.91 2.28
CA ALA A 534 -0.31 -34.70 1.79
C ALA A 534 -1.15 -33.92 0.76
N THR A 535 -1.42 -32.64 1.03
CA THR A 535 -2.17 -31.75 0.13
C THR A 535 -1.43 -31.56 -1.20
N ARG A 536 -0.13 -31.29 -1.13
CA ARG A 536 0.75 -31.16 -2.30
C ARG A 536 0.69 -32.42 -3.17
N LYS A 537 0.82 -33.59 -2.56
CA LYS A 537 0.74 -34.89 -3.26
C LYS A 537 -0.63 -35.13 -3.86
N LYS A 538 -1.70 -34.91 -3.10
CA LYS A 538 -3.09 -35.16 -3.53
C LYS A 538 -3.50 -34.33 -4.75
N TYR A 539 -3.09 -33.06 -4.79
CA TYR A 539 -3.51 -32.11 -5.84
C TYR A 539 -2.42 -31.83 -6.90
N GLY A 540 -1.28 -32.54 -6.86
CA GLY A 540 -0.19 -32.36 -7.83
C GLY A 540 0.45 -30.97 -7.80
N LEU A 541 0.45 -30.30 -6.62
CA LEU A 541 1.01 -28.97 -6.45
C LEU A 541 2.54 -29.03 -6.38
N LYS A 542 3.21 -27.89 -6.65
CA LYS A 542 4.67 -27.86 -6.82
C LYS A 542 5.41 -27.00 -5.79
N TYR A 543 4.71 -26.43 -4.82
CA TYR A 543 5.38 -25.65 -3.76
C TYR A 543 6.31 -26.52 -2.92
N ILE A 544 7.37 -25.93 -2.41
CA ILE A 544 8.25 -26.53 -1.41
C ILE A 544 7.76 -26.17 0.00
N ILE A 545 8.14 -26.96 0.98
CA ILE A 545 7.80 -26.77 2.40
C ILE A 545 9.11 -26.48 3.14
N SER A 546 9.28 -25.26 3.64
CA SER A 546 10.36 -24.89 4.53
C SER A 546 9.87 -24.78 5.98
N VAL A 547 10.80 -24.91 6.94
CA VAL A 547 10.48 -24.83 8.36
C VAL A 547 11.45 -23.88 9.06
N ASP A 548 10.91 -22.89 9.77
CA ASP A 548 11.70 -21.92 10.50
C ASP A 548 11.33 -21.88 11.98
N GLY A 549 12.38 -21.94 12.81
CA GLY A 549 12.29 -21.88 14.27
C GLY A 549 12.70 -23.16 14.98
N GLY A 550 13.53 -23.08 16.02
CA GLY A 550 13.90 -24.18 16.88
C GLY A 550 14.56 -25.37 16.22
N ILE A 551 15.12 -25.23 15.01
CA ILE A 551 15.75 -26.31 14.25
C ILE A 551 17.12 -26.65 14.81
N ASN A 552 17.25 -27.92 15.25
CA ASN A 552 18.45 -28.55 15.77
C ASN A 552 18.48 -30.02 15.32
N GLU A 553 19.52 -30.79 15.75
CA GLU A 553 19.69 -32.17 15.34
C GLU A 553 18.45 -33.07 15.60
N LYS A 554 17.74 -32.85 16.72
CA LYS A 554 16.56 -33.65 17.09
C LYS A 554 15.32 -33.24 16.23
N THR A 555 15.07 -31.94 16.12
CA THR A 555 13.88 -31.45 15.44
C THR A 555 13.98 -31.54 13.90
N ALA A 556 15.20 -31.49 13.35
CA ALA A 556 15.44 -31.60 11.91
C ALA A 556 14.95 -32.95 11.36
N GLY A 557 15.29 -34.07 12.04
CA GLY A 557 14.83 -35.39 11.64
C GLY A 557 13.33 -35.51 11.57
N LEU A 558 12.62 -35.00 12.59
CA LEU A 558 11.15 -34.99 12.64
C LEU A 558 10.52 -34.15 11.51
N CYS A 559 11.12 -33.00 11.17
CA CYS A 559 10.67 -32.18 10.06
C CYS A 559 10.81 -32.90 8.71
N TRP A 560 11.97 -33.58 8.49
CA TRP A 560 12.18 -34.36 7.26
C TRP A 560 11.17 -35.49 7.11
N GLU A 561 10.89 -36.22 8.19
CA GLU A 561 9.91 -37.29 8.20
C GLU A 561 8.50 -36.81 7.96
N SER A 562 8.16 -35.61 8.44
CA SER A 562 6.87 -34.97 8.21
C SER A 562 6.71 -34.44 6.78
N GLY A 563 7.78 -34.35 5.97
CA GLY A 563 7.72 -33.96 4.57
C GLY A 563 8.23 -32.55 4.25
N ALA A 564 9.06 -31.97 5.11
CA ALA A 564 9.77 -30.73 4.81
C ALA A 564 10.78 -30.91 3.66
N ASP A 565 11.04 -29.84 2.91
CA ASP A 565 12.01 -29.79 1.81
C ASP A 565 13.22 -28.92 2.14
N LEU A 566 13.08 -27.91 3.04
CA LEU A 566 14.12 -27.00 3.49
C LEU A 566 14.01 -26.79 5.01
N LEU A 567 15.15 -26.61 5.69
CA LEU A 567 15.19 -26.24 7.11
C LEU A 567 16.02 -24.98 7.32
N LEU A 568 15.47 -24.07 8.12
CA LEU A 568 16.13 -22.82 8.51
C LEU A 568 16.68 -22.99 9.95
N SER A 569 17.98 -22.81 10.10
CA SER A 569 18.64 -22.98 11.40
C SER A 569 19.59 -21.83 11.67
N GLY A 570 19.30 -21.07 12.72
CA GLY A 570 20.12 -19.94 13.16
C GLY A 570 21.01 -20.30 14.34
N SER A 571 20.43 -20.28 15.54
CA SER A 571 21.16 -20.38 16.79
C SER A 571 21.93 -21.73 16.98
N TYR A 572 21.41 -22.83 16.45
CA TYR A 572 22.09 -24.12 16.50
C TYR A 572 23.39 -24.10 15.68
N LEU A 573 23.34 -23.61 14.45
CA LEU A 573 24.50 -23.48 13.58
C LEU A 573 25.51 -22.45 14.11
N ALA A 574 25.03 -21.33 14.63
CA ALA A 574 25.88 -20.25 15.13
C ALA A 574 26.65 -20.61 16.41
N LYS A 575 26.09 -21.48 17.26
CA LYS A 575 26.72 -21.96 18.52
C LYS A 575 27.66 -23.14 18.31
N SER A 576 27.65 -23.74 17.12
CA SER A 576 28.52 -24.92 16.88
C SER A 576 29.98 -24.51 16.68
N PRO A 577 30.92 -25.17 17.33
CA PRO A 577 32.34 -24.93 17.07
C PRO A 577 32.81 -25.48 15.69
N ASP A 578 32.05 -26.41 15.11
CA ASP A 578 32.30 -26.98 13.79
C ASP A 578 31.03 -26.81 12.90
N PHE A 579 31.01 -25.77 12.13
CA PHE A 579 29.88 -25.43 11.29
C PHE A 579 29.55 -26.50 10.21
N PRO A 580 30.52 -27.05 9.47
CA PRO A 580 30.27 -28.16 8.54
C PRO A 580 29.67 -29.38 9.19
N LEU A 581 30.16 -29.78 10.36
CA LEU A 581 29.63 -30.92 11.09
C LEU A 581 28.19 -30.68 11.57
N ALA A 582 27.91 -29.48 12.05
CA ALA A 582 26.55 -29.10 12.44
C ALA A 582 25.58 -29.09 11.23
N VAL A 583 26.00 -28.64 10.09
CA VAL A 583 25.19 -28.75 8.85
C VAL A 583 24.91 -30.21 8.50
N GLN A 584 25.92 -31.08 8.61
CA GLN A 584 25.76 -32.52 8.35
C GLN A 584 24.81 -33.21 9.34
N SER A 585 24.83 -32.81 10.63
CA SER A 585 23.93 -33.39 11.64
C SER A 585 22.45 -33.07 11.32
N LEU A 586 22.16 -31.90 10.80
CA LEU A 586 20.80 -31.49 10.39
C LEU A 586 20.28 -32.26 9.16
N LEU A 587 21.14 -32.89 8.36
CA LEU A 587 20.74 -33.67 7.18
C LEU A 587 20.34 -35.11 7.49
N LYS A 588 20.57 -35.57 8.72
CA LYS A 588 20.22 -36.93 9.12
C LYS A 588 18.72 -37.02 9.38
N LYS A 589 18.08 -38.06 8.80
CA LYS A 589 16.74 -38.46 9.22
C LYS A 589 16.86 -39.20 10.55
N THR A 590 15.84 -39.13 11.39
CA THR A 590 15.76 -39.93 12.60
C THR A 590 15.88 -41.42 12.23
N GLN A 591 16.76 -42.16 12.93
CA GLN A 591 16.90 -43.61 12.75
C GLN A 591 15.75 -44.33 13.41
#